data_99b63633f0ab0a780669a207d2dee5dc
#
_entry.id   99b63633f0ab0a780669a207d2dee5dc
#
_cell.length_a   1.000
_cell.length_b   1.000
_cell.length_c   1.000
_cell.angle_alpha   90.00
_cell.angle_beta   90.00
_cell.angle_gamma   90.00
#
_symmetry.space_group_name_H-M   'P 1'
#
loop_
_entity.id
_entity.type
_entity.pdbx_description
1 polymer ?
#
loop_
_entity_poly.entity_id
_entity_poly.type
_entity_poly.pdbx_seq_one_letter_code
_entity_poly.pdbx_strand_id
1 'polypeptide(L)'
;MQLPMDRICEGIRSMAPQLSEELAAGNGAAKAIMTTDTHEKEAAVTFTVDGAQVTVGGMCKGSGMIHPNMCTMLSFVTTDLAIEKELLQEALRAVVEDTYNMISVDGDTSTNDTCLLLANGLAGNKKITEKDASYDAFVEALMEVNRTLAKMMAGDGEGATALFEVKVVGARSREEAKILSKSVITSSLTKAAIFGHDANWGRILCALGYAGVDFDPEKVDLWFESKNGKIQIIENGVALDYSEEEATRILTSDAVTAICDMKQGDASATAWGCDLTYDYVKINADYRS
;
A
#
# COMPACT_ATOMS: atom_id res chain seq x y z
N MET A 1 -1.31 22.86 -20.27
CA MET A 1 -1.46 24.19 -19.61
C MET A 1 -0.13 24.52 -18.96
N GLN A 2 0.36 25.76 -19.02
CA GLN A 2 1.57 26.16 -18.29
C GLN A 2 1.26 26.37 -16.81
N LEU A 3 2.23 26.03 -15.94
CA LEU A 3 2.09 26.26 -14.49
C LEU A 3 1.99 27.76 -14.19
N PRO A 4 1.11 28.17 -13.26
CA PRO A 4 0.96 29.56 -12.85
C PRO A 4 2.10 29.97 -11.89
N MET A 5 3.30 30.16 -12.43
CA MET A 5 4.54 30.35 -11.64
C MET A 5 4.46 31.52 -10.65
N ASP A 6 3.79 32.63 -11.02
CA ASP A 6 3.65 33.78 -10.12
C ASP A 6 2.87 33.41 -8.84
N ARG A 7 1.79 32.66 -8.98
CA ARG A 7 1.00 32.14 -7.83
C ARG A 7 1.81 31.16 -6.98
N ILE A 8 2.59 30.27 -7.63
CA ILE A 8 3.44 29.31 -6.92
C ILE A 8 4.50 30.06 -6.10
N CYS A 9 5.19 31.02 -6.71
CA CYS A 9 6.22 31.82 -6.03
C CYS A 9 5.64 32.65 -4.88
N GLU A 10 4.47 33.24 -5.05
CA GLU A 10 3.76 33.99 -4.01
C GLU A 10 3.33 33.08 -2.85
N GLY A 11 2.77 31.90 -3.17
CA GLY A 11 2.42 30.87 -2.19
C GLY A 11 3.62 30.45 -1.34
N ILE A 12 4.75 30.14 -1.95
CA ILE A 12 5.98 29.76 -1.22
C ILE A 12 6.42 30.88 -0.28
N ARG A 13 6.43 32.15 -0.75
CA ARG A 13 6.81 33.29 0.11
C ARG A 13 5.87 33.51 1.28
N SER A 14 4.56 33.30 1.08
CA SER A 14 3.56 33.48 2.13
C SER A 14 3.58 32.36 3.17
N MET A 15 3.95 31.12 2.76
CA MET A 15 4.02 29.96 3.66
C MET A 15 5.30 29.93 4.50
N ALA A 16 6.43 30.42 3.97
CA ALA A 16 7.73 30.35 4.66
C ALA A 16 7.70 30.87 6.11
N PRO A 17 7.08 32.02 6.46
CA PRO A 17 6.99 32.49 7.83
C PRO A 17 5.96 31.72 8.70
N GLN A 18 5.19 30.79 8.12
CA GLN A 18 4.18 29.99 8.82
C GLN A 18 4.70 28.58 9.18
N LEU A 19 5.96 28.26 8.86
CA LEU A 19 6.58 27.01 9.27
C LEU A 19 6.53 26.86 10.79
N SER A 20 6.15 25.68 11.26
CA SER A 20 5.98 25.35 12.67
C SER A 20 6.40 23.89 12.94
N GLU A 21 6.89 23.65 14.16
CA GLU A 21 7.21 22.31 14.67
C GLU A 21 6.01 21.61 15.32
N GLU A 22 4.85 22.28 15.36
CA GLU A 22 3.64 21.74 15.94
C GLU A 22 3.07 20.59 15.09
N LEU A 23 2.58 19.52 15.72
CA LEU A 23 1.92 18.40 15.02
C LEU A 23 0.77 18.85 14.12
N ALA A 24 0.04 19.90 14.52
CA ALA A 24 -1.03 20.47 13.72
C ALA A 24 -0.56 21.01 12.37
N ALA A 25 0.69 21.49 12.27
CA ALA A 25 1.27 21.95 11.01
C ALA A 25 1.53 20.78 10.05
N GLY A 26 2.02 19.63 10.56
CA GLY A 26 2.15 18.39 9.80
C GLY A 26 0.82 17.91 9.25
N ASN A 27 -0.20 17.81 10.11
CA ASN A 27 -1.56 17.44 9.69
C ASN A 27 -2.15 18.44 8.67
N GLY A 28 -1.88 19.75 8.83
CA GLY A 28 -2.25 20.76 7.85
C GLY A 28 -1.61 20.52 6.47
N ALA A 29 -0.35 20.12 6.43
CA ALA A 29 0.36 19.78 5.21
C ALA A 29 -0.22 18.50 4.55
N ALA A 30 -0.53 17.46 5.35
CA ALA A 30 -1.15 16.23 4.86
C ALA A 30 -2.52 16.51 4.23
N LYS A 31 -3.34 17.38 4.84
CA LYS A 31 -4.62 17.82 4.27
C LYS A 31 -4.45 18.64 2.99
N ALA A 32 -3.42 19.48 2.91
CA ALA A 32 -3.20 20.38 1.78
C ALA A 32 -2.81 19.65 0.48
N ILE A 33 -2.27 18.43 0.57
CA ILE A 33 -1.90 17.62 -0.61
C ILE A 33 -3.04 16.72 -1.12
N MET A 34 -4.13 16.59 -0.38
CA MET A 34 -5.30 15.79 -0.77
C MET A 34 -5.99 16.33 -2.03
N THR A 35 -6.55 15.41 -2.83
CA THR A 35 -7.40 15.73 -3.99
C THR A 35 -8.77 15.09 -3.87
N THR A 36 -8.91 13.84 -4.26
CA THR A 36 -10.12 13.00 -4.09
C THR A 36 -10.07 12.14 -2.83
N ASP A 37 -8.96 12.21 -2.09
CA ASP A 37 -8.78 11.55 -0.80
C ASP A 37 -9.88 11.94 0.18
N THR A 38 -10.39 10.99 0.99
CA THR A 38 -11.45 11.26 1.97
C THR A 38 -10.90 11.66 3.33
N HIS A 39 -9.65 11.32 3.62
CA HIS A 39 -8.96 11.68 4.86
C HIS A 39 -7.45 11.79 4.64
N GLU A 40 -6.79 12.52 5.53
CA GLU A 40 -5.34 12.65 5.57
C GLU A 40 -4.67 11.32 5.96
N LYS A 41 -3.49 11.08 5.40
CA LYS A 41 -2.72 9.84 5.62
C LYS A 41 -1.36 10.19 6.19
N GLU A 42 -1.18 9.86 7.47
CA GLU A 42 0.04 10.11 8.23
C GLU A 42 0.44 8.86 9.02
N ALA A 43 1.73 8.60 9.14
CA ALA A 43 2.28 7.53 9.95
C ALA A 43 3.65 7.93 10.51
N ALA A 44 3.99 7.45 11.71
CA ALA A 44 5.31 7.63 12.28
C ALA A 44 5.69 6.44 13.15
N VAL A 45 6.99 6.14 13.17
CA VAL A 45 7.61 5.11 14.01
C VAL A 45 8.85 5.70 14.66
N THR A 46 9.02 5.45 15.96
CA THR A 46 10.21 5.81 16.72
C THR A 46 10.96 4.54 17.10
N PHE A 47 12.26 4.53 16.93
CA PHE A 47 13.15 3.41 17.22
C PHE A 47 14.48 3.92 17.80
N THR A 48 15.37 3.02 18.22
CA THR A 48 16.64 3.38 18.86
C THR A 48 17.83 2.95 18.01
N VAL A 49 18.78 3.84 17.78
CA VAL A 49 20.06 3.60 17.12
C VAL A 49 21.18 4.11 18.00
N ASP A 50 22.11 3.24 18.41
CA ASP A 50 23.26 3.58 19.27
C ASP A 50 22.88 4.36 20.55
N GLY A 51 21.69 4.07 21.11
CA GLY A 51 21.16 4.77 22.28
C GLY A 51 20.48 6.11 21.99
N ALA A 52 20.51 6.60 20.74
CA ALA A 52 19.75 7.76 20.30
C ALA A 52 18.33 7.33 19.86
N GLN A 53 17.34 8.12 20.24
CA GLN A 53 15.98 7.95 19.74
C GLN A 53 15.86 8.59 18.36
N VAL A 54 15.39 7.83 17.39
CA VAL A 54 15.22 8.23 15.98
C VAL A 54 13.77 8.10 15.60
N THR A 55 13.27 9.03 14.79
CA THR A 55 11.90 8.98 14.27
C THR A 55 11.92 8.95 12.74
N VAL A 56 11.09 8.08 12.16
CA VAL A 56 10.66 8.13 10.76
C VAL A 56 9.20 8.52 10.76
N GLY A 57 8.86 9.60 10.06
CA GLY A 57 7.49 10.06 9.90
C GLY A 57 7.19 10.35 8.44
N GLY A 58 5.95 10.18 8.02
CA GLY A 58 5.57 10.43 6.64
C GLY A 58 4.10 10.76 6.48
N MET A 59 3.79 11.38 5.36
CA MET A 59 2.45 11.62 4.87
C MET A 59 2.34 11.25 3.40
N CYS A 60 1.16 10.86 2.96
CA CYS A 60 0.93 10.59 1.54
C CYS A 60 -0.47 11.03 1.09
N LYS A 61 -0.66 11.08 -0.22
CA LYS A 61 -1.95 11.28 -0.86
C LYS A 61 -2.11 10.34 -2.05
N GLY A 62 -3.33 9.96 -2.33
CA GLY A 62 -3.73 9.18 -3.48
C GLY A 62 -5.01 8.43 -3.20
N SER A 63 -5.93 8.42 -4.16
CA SER A 63 -7.25 7.80 -4.08
C SER A 63 -7.72 7.24 -5.43
N GLY A 64 -7.39 7.89 -6.55
CA GLY A 64 -7.64 7.43 -7.91
C GLY A 64 -6.40 7.49 -8.79
N MET A 65 -6.41 6.76 -9.92
CA MET A 65 -5.26 6.53 -10.81
C MET A 65 -4.07 5.94 -10.00
N ILE A 66 -4.36 4.90 -9.22
CA ILE A 66 -3.40 4.24 -8.33
C ILE A 66 -3.14 2.80 -8.79
N HIS A 67 -2.06 2.63 -9.52
CA HIS A 67 -1.39 1.35 -9.81
C HIS A 67 0.11 1.63 -9.96
N PRO A 68 0.83 1.89 -8.87
CA PRO A 68 2.20 2.34 -8.97
C PRO A 68 3.12 1.27 -9.59
N ASN A 69 3.84 1.70 -10.60
CA ASN A 69 5.16 1.22 -10.98
C ASN A 69 6.06 2.45 -10.88
N MET A 70 5.95 3.14 -9.73
CA MET A 70 6.39 4.51 -9.47
C MET A 70 5.60 5.58 -10.24
N CYS A 71 4.19 5.65 -10.11
CA CYS A 71 3.37 6.76 -10.71
C CYS A 71 2.05 7.07 -9.97
N THR A 72 1.60 8.36 -9.83
CA THR A 72 0.46 9.19 -9.27
C THR A 72 0.19 9.16 -7.78
N MET A 73 1.07 8.74 -6.96
CA MET A 73 0.99 9.04 -5.54
C MET A 73 2.01 10.13 -5.17
N LEU A 74 1.73 10.86 -4.13
CA LEU A 74 2.73 11.68 -3.48
C LEU A 74 2.97 11.13 -2.08
N SER A 75 4.21 10.83 -1.74
CA SER A 75 4.64 10.47 -0.40
C SER A 75 5.86 11.28 0.01
N PHE A 76 5.77 11.87 1.18
CA PHE A 76 6.84 12.65 1.79
C PHE A 76 7.19 11.99 3.12
N VAL A 77 8.38 11.41 3.19
CA VAL A 77 8.90 10.73 4.39
C VAL A 77 10.10 11.51 4.90
N THR A 78 10.16 11.72 6.18
CA THR A 78 11.24 12.43 6.86
C THR A 78 11.79 11.63 8.01
N THR A 79 13.08 11.82 8.31
CA THR A 79 13.74 11.24 9.50
C THR A 79 14.81 12.18 10.02
N ASP A 80 15.04 12.14 11.31
CA ASP A 80 16.15 12.81 11.97
C ASP A 80 17.44 11.96 12.03
N LEU A 81 17.43 10.76 11.43
CA LEU A 81 18.56 9.85 11.35
C LEU A 81 19.76 10.46 10.62
N ALA A 82 20.96 10.29 11.17
CA ALA A 82 22.22 10.52 10.46
C ALA A 82 22.62 9.27 9.67
N ILE A 83 22.61 9.35 8.32
CA ILE A 83 22.89 8.22 7.41
C ILE A 83 23.53 8.73 6.11
N GLU A 84 24.36 7.90 5.46
CA GLU A 84 24.90 8.18 4.13
C GLU A 84 23.79 8.19 3.07
N LYS A 85 23.89 9.12 2.10
CA LYS A 85 22.89 9.33 1.05
C LYS A 85 22.63 8.09 0.22
N GLU A 86 23.67 7.36 -0.11
CA GLU A 86 23.62 6.14 -0.92
C GLU A 86 22.80 5.05 -0.22
N LEU A 87 23.03 4.86 1.08
CA LEU A 87 22.27 3.91 1.91
C LEU A 87 20.82 4.35 2.10
N LEU A 88 20.57 5.65 2.27
CA LEU A 88 19.21 6.21 2.35
C LEU A 88 18.43 5.93 1.06
N GLN A 89 19.05 6.14 -0.10
CA GLN A 89 18.44 5.88 -1.40
C GLN A 89 18.18 4.39 -1.65
N GLU A 90 19.10 3.54 -1.19
CA GLU A 90 18.97 2.08 -1.32
C GLU A 90 17.84 1.55 -0.44
N ALA A 91 17.75 2.02 0.81
CA ALA A 91 16.66 1.70 1.72
C ALA A 91 15.30 2.10 1.12
N LEU A 92 15.19 3.34 0.59
CA LEU A 92 13.96 3.81 -0.03
C LEU A 92 13.54 2.91 -1.20
N ARG A 93 14.45 2.57 -2.11
CA ARG A 93 14.15 1.70 -3.26
C ARG A 93 13.64 0.33 -2.81
N ALA A 94 14.33 -0.29 -1.84
CA ALA A 94 13.92 -1.59 -1.32
C ALA A 94 12.52 -1.57 -0.70
N VAL A 95 12.22 -0.52 0.08
CA VAL A 95 10.93 -0.38 0.76
C VAL A 95 9.79 -0.09 -0.21
N VAL A 96 10.00 0.77 -1.22
CA VAL A 96 9.00 1.10 -2.24
C VAL A 96 8.53 -0.14 -3.01
N GLU A 97 9.45 -1.06 -3.32
CA GLU A 97 9.14 -2.32 -4.03
C GLU A 97 8.16 -3.23 -3.29
N ASP A 98 8.11 -3.14 -1.96
CA ASP A 98 7.29 -4.00 -1.11
C ASP A 98 6.12 -3.25 -0.44
N THR A 99 5.95 -1.98 -0.78
CA THR A 99 4.89 -1.12 -0.25
C THR A 99 4.08 -0.48 -1.38
N TYR A 100 4.49 0.68 -1.87
CA TYR A 100 3.73 1.40 -2.90
C TYR A 100 3.62 0.64 -4.23
N ASN A 101 4.65 -0.10 -4.66
CA ASN A 101 4.58 -0.93 -5.86
C ASN A 101 3.66 -2.16 -5.69
N MET A 102 3.16 -2.40 -4.48
CA MET A 102 2.24 -3.50 -4.16
C MET A 102 0.79 -3.04 -3.93
N ILE A 103 0.43 -1.79 -4.25
CA ILE A 103 -0.95 -1.32 -4.18
C ILE A 103 -1.60 -1.15 -5.55
N SER A 104 -2.94 -1.20 -5.59
CA SER A 104 -3.73 -0.80 -6.76
C SER A 104 -5.15 -0.42 -6.36
N VAL A 105 -5.64 0.71 -6.86
CA VAL A 105 -7.06 1.10 -6.75
C VAL A 105 -7.81 0.72 -8.03
N ASP A 106 -7.34 1.14 -9.21
CA ASP A 106 -8.05 1.05 -10.48
C ASP A 106 -7.24 0.44 -11.62
N GLY A 107 -5.98 0.07 -11.39
CA GLY A 107 -5.12 -0.50 -12.42
C GLY A 107 -4.48 0.55 -13.34
N ASP A 108 -4.79 1.83 -13.17
CA ASP A 108 -4.28 2.92 -14.01
C ASP A 108 -3.01 3.52 -13.41
N THR A 109 -1.95 3.56 -14.21
CA THR A 109 -0.65 4.11 -13.83
C THR A 109 -0.53 5.57 -14.27
N SER A 110 -0.16 6.46 -13.35
CA SER A 110 0.04 7.87 -13.68
C SER A 110 1.47 8.19 -14.15
N THR A 111 1.65 9.46 -14.52
CA THR A 111 2.92 9.99 -15.03
C THR A 111 3.73 10.76 -13.98
N ASN A 112 3.21 10.94 -12.74
CA ASN A 112 3.76 11.92 -11.79
C ASN A 112 3.91 11.40 -10.35
N ASP A 113 4.09 10.09 -10.11
CA ASP A 113 4.34 9.60 -8.76
C ASP A 113 5.67 10.07 -8.21
N THR A 114 5.64 10.39 -6.94
CA THR A 114 6.84 10.83 -6.25
C THR A 114 6.84 10.31 -4.81
N CYS A 115 7.90 9.62 -4.44
CA CYS A 115 8.22 9.29 -3.06
C CYS A 115 9.54 9.97 -2.68
N LEU A 116 9.48 10.92 -1.75
CA LEU A 116 10.66 11.63 -1.25
C LEU A 116 10.98 11.17 0.17
N LEU A 117 12.26 10.88 0.41
CA LEU A 117 12.79 10.58 1.74
C LEU A 117 13.89 11.60 2.08
N LEU A 118 13.71 12.33 3.17
CA LEU A 118 14.60 13.38 3.65
C LEU A 118 15.14 13.01 5.03
N ALA A 119 16.46 13.10 5.21
CA ALA A 119 17.14 12.86 6.49
C ALA A 119 17.94 14.11 6.88
N ASN A 120 17.68 14.68 8.07
CA ASN A 120 18.38 15.88 8.55
C ASN A 120 19.54 15.60 9.50
N GLY A 121 19.66 14.37 10.03
CA GLY A 121 20.77 13.95 10.89
C GLY A 121 20.75 14.51 12.31
N LEU A 122 19.61 15.02 12.80
CA LEU A 122 19.50 15.69 14.08
C LEU A 122 19.25 14.75 15.28
N ALA A 123 19.04 13.45 15.06
CA ALA A 123 18.81 12.47 16.13
C ALA A 123 20.05 12.28 17.06
N GLY A 124 21.24 12.62 16.57
CA GLY A 124 22.47 12.51 17.34
C GLY A 124 23.06 11.10 17.35
N ASN A 125 22.57 10.17 16.57
CA ASN A 125 23.17 8.86 16.36
C ASN A 125 24.50 8.97 15.60
N LYS A 126 25.39 7.97 15.75
CA LYS A 126 26.54 7.83 14.86
C LYS A 126 26.04 7.66 13.43
N LYS A 127 26.64 8.41 12.48
CA LYS A 127 26.24 8.34 11.08
C LYS A 127 26.37 6.91 10.53
N ILE A 128 25.30 6.35 10.01
CA ILE A 128 25.28 5.04 9.38
C ILE A 128 26.02 5.13 8.05
N THR A 129 27.10 4.36 7.88
CA THR A 129 27.96 4.35 6.70
C THR A 129 28.07 2.97 6.04
N GLU A 130 27.46 1.95 6.65
CA GLU A 130 27.45 0.56 6.18
C GLU A 130 26.15 -0.13 6.57
N LYS A 131 25.87 -1.29 5.97
CA LYS A 131 24.69 -2.10 6.31
C LYS A 131 24.97 -2.95 7.54
N ASP A 132 24.71 -2.37 8.69
CA ASP A 132 24.80 -3.00 10.00
C ASP A 132 23.42 -3.11 10.67
N ALA A 133 23.38 -3.53 11.93
CA ALA A 133 22.14 -3.65 12.70
C ALA A 133 21.36 -2.32 12.82
N SER A 134 22.06 -1.18 12.81
CA SER A 134 21.43 0.16 12.84
C SER A 134 20.74 0.48 11.51
N TYR A 135 21.36 0.09 10.38
CA TYR A 135 20.76 0.18 9.06
C TYR A 135 19.51 -0.73 8.95
N ASP A 136 19.60 -1.96 9.45
CA ASP A 136 18.47 -2.90 9.42
C ASP A 136 17.28 -2.39 10.23
N ALA A 137 17.53 -1.85 11.44
CA ALA A 137 16.49 -1.22 12.26
C ALA A 137 15.84 -0.01 11.57
N PHE A 138 16.62 0.80 10.86
CA PHE A 138 16.09 1.90 10.05
C PHE A 138 15.21 1.39 8.91
N VAL A 139 15.66 0.39 8.17
CA VAL A 139 14.89 -0.20 7.06
C VAL A 139 13.57 -0.78 7.57
N GLU A 140 13.56 -1.44 8.73
CA GLU A 140 12.34 -1.96 9.35
C GLU A 140 11.36 -0.83 9.72
N ALA A 141 11.84 0.23 10.38
CA ALA A 141 11.02 1.39 10.72
C ALA A 141 10.47 2.11 9.46
N LEU A 142 11.32 2.28 8.43
CA LEU A 142 10.92 2.86 7.15
C LEU A 142 9.87 2.00 6.44
N MET A 143 10.03 0.67 6.48
CA MET A 143 9.08 -0.29 5.94
C MET A 143 7.71 -0.17 6.62
N GLU A 144 7.68 -0.06 7.94
CA GLU A 144 6.43 0.03 8.69
C GLU A 144 5.67 1.33 8.39
N VAL A 145 6.36 2.47 8.34
CA VAL A 145 5.75 3.75 7.95
C VAL A 145 5.18 3.67 6.53
N ASN A 146 5.97 3.22 5.57
CA ASN A 146 5.53 3.18 4.17
C ASN A 146 4.45 2.12 3.91
N ARG A 147 4.48 0.98 4.62
CA ARG A 147 3.42 -0.03 4.56
C ARG A 147 2.10 0.53 5.10
N THR A 148 2.15 1.23 6.22
CA THR A 148 0.97 1.88 6.81
C THR A 148 0.38 2.91 5.84
N LEU A 149 1.19 3.79 5.28
CA LEU A 149 0.78 4.79 4.30
C LEU A 149 0.21 4.15 3.03
N ALA A 150 0.85 3.10 2.50
CA ALA A 150 0.39 2.37 1.32
C ALA A 150 -0.98 1.70 1.56
N LYS A 151 -1.19 1.09 2.73
CA LYS A 151 -2.48 0.50 3.11
C LYS A 151 -3.58 1.56 3.26
N MET A 152 -3.26 2.70 3.88
CA MET A 152 -4.21 3.83 3.98
C MET A 152 -4.61 4.34 2.60
N MET A 153 -3.65 4.46 1.67
CA MET A 153 -3.90 4.88 0.29
C MET A 153 -4.78 3.87 -0.46
N ALA A 154 -4.47 2.57 -0.37
CA ALA A 154 -5.24 1.52 -1.02
C ALA A 154 -6.67 1.42 -0.47
N GLY A 155 -6.85 1.58 0.84
CA GLY A 155 -8.15 1.52 1.51
C GLY A 155 -9.04 2.76 1.30
N ASP A 156 -8.43 3.90 0.96
CA ASP A 156 -9.12 5.16 0.64
C ASP A 156 -9.26 5.36 -0.89
N GLY A 157 -9.35 4.28 -1.65
CA GLY A 157 -9.64 4.36 -3.09
C GLY A 157 -10.97 5.06 -3.37
N GLU A 158 -11.07 5.78 -4.51
CA GLU A 158 -12.28 6.52 -4.88
C GLU A 158 -13.54 5.65 -4.78
N GLY A 159 -14.43 6.02 -3.86
CA GLY A 159 -15.69 5.31 -3.59
C GLY A 159 -15.53 3.94 -2.92
N ALA A 160 -14.34 3.59 -2.43
CA ALA A 160 -14.09 2.32 -1.76
C ALA A 160 -14.85 2.21 -0.42
N THR A 161 -15.24 0.98 -0.07
CA THR A 161 -15.88 0.66 1.22
C THR A 161 -15.07 -0.32 2.05
N ALA A 162 -14.10 -1.01 1.44
CA ALA A 162 -13.24 -1.97 2.13
C ALA A 162 -11.81 -2.01 1.55
N LEU A 163 -10.82 -2.08 2.44
CA LEU A 163 -9.46 -2.49 2.08
C LEU A 163 -9.47 -3.97 1.71
N PHE A 164 -8.92 -4.31 0.55
CA PHE A 164 -8.73 -5.68 0.11
C PHE A 164 -7.25 -6.02 0.06
N GLU A 165 -6.82 -6.94 0.93
CA GLU A 165 -5.47 -7.47 1.01
C GLU A 165 -5.40 -8.85 0.35
N VAL A 166 -4.39 -9.11 -0.47
CA VAL A 166 -4.12 -10.43 -1.03
C VAL A 166 -2.73 -10.87 -0.62
N LYS A 167 -2.67 -11.93 0.18
CA LYS A 167 -1.44 -12.55 0.65
C LYS A 167 -1.21 -13.86 -0.10
N VAL A 168 -0.19 -13.90 -0.93
CA VAL A 168 0.30 -15.14 -1.57
C VAL A 168 1.44 -15.69 -0.73
N VAL A 169 1.35 -16.95 -0.37
CA VAL A 169 2.39 -17.71 0.35
C VAL A 169 2.71 -19.00 -0.41
N GLY A 170 3.80 -19.65 -0.05
CA GLY A 170 4.17 -20.91 -0.68
C GLY A 170 4.52 -20.82 -2.16
N ALA A 171 4.87 -19.65 -2.69
CA ALA A 171 5.32 -19.46 -4.07
C ALA A 171 6.79 -19.87 -4.26
N ARG A 172 7.20 -20.17 -5.49
CA ARG A 172 8.58 -20.58 -5.82
C ARG A 172 9.58 -19.43 -5.66
N SER A 173 9.13 -18.21 -5.89
CA SER A 173 9.94 -17.00 -5.72
C SER A 173 9.11 -15.82 -5.24
N ARG A 174 9.77 -14.80 -4.67
CA ARG A 174 9.13 -13.57 -4.25
C ARG A 174 8.50 -12.81 -5.43
N GLU A 175 9.15 -12.83 -6.58
CA GLU A 175 8.64 -12.20 -7.80
C GLU A 175 7.33 -12.84 -8.25
N GLU A 176 7.26 -14.19 -8.28
CA GLU A 176 6.02 -14.90 -8.58
C GLU A 176 4.90 -14.54 -7.58
N ALA A 177 5.22 -14.50 -6.27
CA ALA A 177 4.25 -14.12 -5.25
C ALA A 177 3.72 -12.69 -5.45
N LYS A 178 4.58 -11.74 -5.85
CA LYS A 178 4.20 -10.35 -6.18
C LYS A 178 3.26 -10.29 -7.38
N ILE A 179 3.63 -10.97 -8.48
CA ILE A 179 2.82 -11.00 -9.70
C ILE A 179 1.43 -11.58 -9.40
N LEU A 180 1.38 -12.72 -8.71
CA LEU A 180 0.12 -13.39 -8.36
C LEU A 180 -0.76 -12.52 -7.45
N SER A 181 -0.21 -11.95 -6.38
CA SER A 181 -0.99 -11.11 -5.46
C SER A 181 -1.50 -9.84 -6.14
N LYS A 182 -0.69 -9.19 -6.98
CA LYS A 182 -1.11 -8.01 -7.76
C LYS A 182 -2.18 -8.36 -8.78
N SER A 183 -2.10 -9.50 -9.46
CA SER A 183 -3.11 -9.94 -10.42
C SER A 183 -4.50 -10.05 -9.77
N VAL A 184 -4.56 -10.55 -8.53
CA VAL A 184 -5.84 -10.69 -7.82
C VAL A 184 -6.43 -9.34 -7.41
N ILE A 185 -5.62 -8.44 -6.81
CA ILE A 185 -6.13 -7.13 -6.37
C ILE A 185 -6.53 -6.20 -7.52
N THR A 186 -6.01 -6.43 -8.74
CA THR A 186 -6.34 -5.66 -9.95
C THR A 186 -7.54 -6.21 -10.72
N SER A 187 -8.01 -7.42 -10.37
CA SER A 187 -9.15 -8.04 -11.03
C SER A 187 -10.46 -7.30 -10.69
N SER A 188 -11.05 -6.61 -11.66
CA SER A 188 -12.34 -5.92 -11.48
C SER A 188 -13.44 -6.87 -11.00
N LEU A 189 -13.45 -8.12 -11.48
CA LEU A 189 -14.43 -9.13 -11.04
C LEU A 189 -14.22 -9.52 -9.58
N THR A 190 -12.98 -9.68 -9.14
CA THR A 190 -12.65 -9.98 -7.73
C THR A 190 -13.03 -8.80 -6.83
N LYS A 191 -12.63 -7.58 -7.21
CA LYS A 191 -12.97 -6.35 -6.47
C LYS A 191 -14.50 -6.15 -6.34
N ALA A 192 -15.26 -6.44 -7.39
CA ALA A 192 -16.72 -6.39 -7.37
C ALA A 192 -17.33 -7.50 -6.48
N ALA A 193 -16.69 -8.68 -6.37
CA ALA A 193 -17.11 -9.72 -5.45
C ALA A 193 -16.90 -9.30 -3.99
N ILE A 194 -15.75 -8.64 -3.68
CA ILE A 194 -15.50 -8.09 -2.33
C ILE A 194 -16.57 -7.06 -1.97
N PHE A 195 -16.91 -6.14 -2.87
CA PHE A 195 -18.01 -5.18 -2.68
C PHE A 195 -19.36 -5.87 -2.40
N GLY A 196 -19.65 -6.97 -3.11
CA GLY A 196 -20.86 -7.76 -2.93
C GLY A 196 -20.82 -8.73 -1.75
N HIS A 197 -19.73 -8.77 -0.97
CA HIS A 197 -19.49 -9.72 0.12
C HIS A 197 -19.62 -11.19 -0.35
N ASP A 198 -19.25 -11.45 -1.61
CA ASP A 198 -19.31 -12.76 -2.28
C ASP A 198 -17.95 -13.44 -2.18
N ALA A 199 -17.87 -14.58 -1.51
CA ALA A 199 -16.67 -15.40 -1.38
C ALA A 199 -16.29 -16.10 -2.70
N ASN A 200 -16.23 -15.33 -3.79
CA ASN A 200 -16.08 -15.82 -5.16
C ASN A 200 -14.66 -16.32 -5.45
N TRP A 201 -14.37 -17.51 -5.00
CA TRP A 201 -13.09 -18.17 -5.20
C TRP A 201 -12.74 -18.35 -6.68
N GLY A 202 -13.75 -18.56 -7.55
CA GLY A 202 -13.54 -18.75 -8.98
C GLY A 202 -12.91 -17.51 -9.64
N ARG A 203 -13.29 -16.30 -9.22
CA ARG A 203 -12.68 -15.05 -9.70
C ARG A 203 -11.25 -14.90 -9.24
N ILE A 204 -10.92 -15.32 -8.02
CA ILE A 204 -9.54 -15.31 -7.51
C ILE A 204 -8.68 -16.30 -8.28
N LEU A 205 -9.11 -17.56 -8.44
CA LEU A 205 -8.36 -18.55 -9.22
C LEU A 205 -8.19 -18.12 -10.68
N CYS A 206 -9.21 -17.51 -11.27
CA CYS A 206 -9.12 -16.94 -12.61
C CYS A 206 -8.04 -15.85 -12.67
N ALA A 207 -7.98 -14.94 -11.68
CA ALA A 207 -6.98 -13.89 -11.61
C ALA A 207 -5.57 -14.44 -11.43
N LEU A 208 -5.38 -15.47 -10.61
CA LEU A 208 -4.12 -16.19 -10.50
C LEU A 208 -3.74 -16.85 -11.85
N GLY A 209 -4.70 -17.48 -12.52
CA GLY A 209 -4.48 -18.24 -13.75
C GLY A 209 -4.01 -17.40 -14.95
N TYR A 210 -4.47 -16.15 -15.07
CA TYR A 210 -4.03 -15.26 -16.15
C TYR A 210 -2.86 -14.34 -15.76
N ALA A 211 -2.27 -14.50 -14.55
CA ALA A 211 -1.18 -13.66 -14.06
C ALA A 211 0.12 -13.78 -14.85
N GLY A 212 0.25 -14.79 -15.72
CA GLY A 212 1.46 -15.04 -16.50
C GLY A 212 2.55 -15.79 -15.71
N VAL A 213 2.16 -16.41 -14.59
CA VAL A 213 3.02 -17.28 -13.76
C VAL A 213 2.46 -18.70 -13.82
N ASP A 214 3.30 -19.65 -14.15
CA ASP A 214 2.91 -21.06 -14.12
C ASP A 214 2.85 -21.57 -12.68
N PHE A 215 1.74 -22.16 -12.30
CA PHE A 215 1.56 -22.85 -11.02
C PHE A 215 0.62 -24.04 -11.17
N ASP A 216 0.64 -24.94 -10.19
CA ASP A 216 -0.22 -26.12 -10.15
C ASP A 216 -1.54 -25.75 -9.44
N PRO A 217 -2.66 -25.59 -10.16
CA PRO A 217 -3.92 -25.19 -9.56
C PRO A 217 -4.50 -26.24 -8.60
N GLU A 218 -4.10 -27.52 -8.72
CA GLU A 218 -4.54 -28.61 -7.85
C GLU A 218 -3.87 -28.58 -6.46
N LYS A 219 -2.91 -27.67 -6.24
CA LYS A 219 -2.25 -27.47 -4.94
C LYS A 219 -2.75 -26.26 -4.16
N VAL A 220 -3.46 -25.36 -4.83
CA VAL A 220 -3.84 -24.06 -4.23
C VAL A 220 -4.84 -24.25 -3.10
N ASP A 221 -4.53 -23.65 -1.96
CA ASP A 221 -5.50 -23.42 -0.90
C ASP A 221 -5.90 -21.92 -0.84
N LEU A 222 -7.14 -21.64 -0.48
CA LEU A 222 -7.66 -20.28 -0.35
C LEU A 222 -8.46 -20.09 0.93
N TRP A 223 -8.16 -19.02 1.66
CA TRP A 223 -8.94 -18.54 2.81
C TRP A 223 -9.34 -17.10 2.62
N PHE A 224 -10.47 -16.73 3.22
CA PHE A 224 -10.77 -15.34 3.56
C PHE A 224 -10.63 -15.12 5.07
N GLU A 225 -10.08 -13.96 5.42
CA GLU A 225 -9.85 -13.55 6.82
C GLU A 225 -10.20 -12.07 7.00
N SER A 226 -10.80 -11.74 8.13
CA SER A 226 -11.05 -10.38 8.58
C SER A 226 -11.16 -10.33 10.11
N LYS A 227 -11.45 -9.17 10.69
CA LYS A 227 -11.78 -9.07 12.13
C LYS A 227 -12.97 -9.94 12.54
N ASN A 228 -13.81 -10.36 11.60
CA ASN A 228 -15.00 -11.17 11.85
C ASN A 228 -14.72 -12.69 11.85
N GLY A 229 -13.50 -13.14 11.49
CA GLY A 229 -13.10 -14.54 11.48
C GLY A 229 -12.27 -14.94 10.28
N LYS A 230 -12.08 -16.25 10.14
CA LYS A 230 -11.34 -16.86 9.03
C LYS A 230 -12.08 -18.10 8.53
N ILE A 231 -12.16 -18.28 7.22
CA ILE A 231 -12.80 -19.43 6.59
C ILE A 231 -11.95 -19.93 5.43
N GLN A 232 -11.80 -21.24 5.31
CA GLN A 232 -11.20 -21.88 4.15
C GLN A 232 -12.26 -22.17 3.10
N ILE A 233 -11.98 -21.79 1.87
CA ILE A 233 -12.90 -21.92 0.73
C ILE A 233 -12.41 -22.96 -0.27
N ILE A 234 -11.07 -23.09 -0.44
CA ILE A 234 -10.45 -24.08 -1.32
C ILE A 234 -9.39 -24.84 -0.55
N GLU A 235 -9.36 -26.13 -0.77
CA GLU A 235 -8.29 -27.02 -0.33
C GLU A 235 -7.81 -27.88 -1.51
N ASN A 236 -6.50 -27.85 -1.78
CA ASN A 236 -5.88 -28.60 -2.89
C ASN A 236 -6.61 -28.42 -4.23
N GLY A 237 -6.92 -27.16 -4.58
CA GLY A 237 -7.58 -26.79 -5.83
C GLY A 237 -9.07 -27.08 -5.90
N VAL A 238 -9.66 -27.71 -4.86
CA VAL A 238 -11.06 -28.11 -4.79
C VAL A 238 -11.84 -27.23 -3.85
N ALA A 239 -13.00 -26.72 -4.29
CA ALA A 239 -13.88 -25.95 -3.43
C ALA A 239 -14.45 -26.82 -2.31
N LEU A 240 -14.40 -26.30 -1.09
CA LEU A 240 -14.98 -26.92 0.08
C LEU A 240 -16.49 -26.63 0.15
N ASP A 241 -17.22 -27.50 0.90
CA ASP A 241 -18.58 -27.20 1.33
C ASP A 241 -18.50 -26.30 2.57
N TYR A 242 -18.64 -24.98 2.35
CA TYR A 242 -18.54 -23.97 3.41
C TYR A 242 -19.89 -23.24 3.61
N SER A 243 -20.04 -22.61 4.76
CA SER A 243 -21.21 -21.79 5.06
C SER A 243 -21.13 -20.44 4.34
N GLU A 244 -22.04 -20.21 3.39
CA GLU A 244 -22.18 -18.91 2.70
C GLU A 244 -22.51 -17.78 3.68
N GLU A 245 -23.31 -18.05 4.72
CA GLU A 245 -23.63 -17.06 5.76
C GLU A 245 -22.37 -16.65 6.54
N GLU A 246 -21.54 -17.62 6.91
CA GLU A 246 -20.27 -17.35 7.60
C GLU A 246 -19.29 -16.59 6.69
N ALA A 247 -19.16 -17.01 5.45
CA ALA A 247 -18.30 -16.36 4.48
C ALA A 247 -18.73 -14.88 4.25
N THR A 248 -20.02 -14.63 4.04
CA THR A 248 -20.58 -13.27 3.92
C THR A 248 -20.31 -12.45 5.19
N ARG A 249 -20.49 -13.02 6.38
CA ARG A 249 -20.20 -12.35 7.66
C ARG A 249 -18.72 -11.92 7.76
N ILE A 250 -17.81 -12.79 7.31
CA ILE A 250 -16.37 -12.49 7.31
C ILE A 250 -16.06 -11.37 6.32
N LEU A 251 -16.66 -11.42 5.11
CA LEU A 251 -16.45 -10.43 4.07
C LEU A 251 -17.11 -9.07 4.34
N THR A 252 -18.11 -9.02 5.23
CA THR A 252 -18.72 -7.78 5.71
C THR A 252 -17.80 -7.11 6.75
N SER A 253 -16.69 -6.57 6.29
CA SER A 253 -15.65 -5.91 7.09
C SER A 253 -15.02 -4.78 6.29
N ASP A 254 -14.54 -3.75 6.97
CA ASP A 254 -13.77 -2.64 6.41
C ASP A 254 -12.36 -3.04 5.90
N ALA A 255 -11.91 -4.25 6.27
CA ALA A 255 -10.69 -4.83 5.74
C ALA A 255 -10.87 -6.36 5.60
N VAL A 256 -10.54 -6.88 4.42
CA VAL A 256 -10.64 -8.30 4.06
C VAL A 256 -9.33 -8.78 3.47
N THR A 257 -8.85 -9.93 3.92
CA THR A 257 -7.65 -10.58 3.38
C THR A 257 -8.03 -11.89 2.69
N ALA A 258 -7.62 -12.04 1.41
CA ALA A 258 -7.57 -13.34 0.74
C ALA A 258 -6.16 -13.92 0.91
N ILE A 259 -6.05 -15.15 1.44
CA ILE A 259 -4.78 -15.85 1.59
C ILE A 259 -4.74 -16.99 0.59
N CYS A 260 -3.80 -16.93 -0.36
CA CYS A 260 -3.59 -17.94 -1.38
C CYS A 260 -2.28 -18.67 -1.07
N ASP A 261 -2.35 -19.94 -0.65
CA ASP A 261 -1.18 -20.80 -0.48
C ASP A 261 -0.95 -21.63 -1.74
N MET A 262 0.17 -21.38 -2.40
CA MET A 262 0.54 -22.05 -3.66
C MET A 262 1.18 -23.42 -3.44
N LYS A 263 1.68 -23.72 -2.23
CA LYS A 263 2.36 -24.99 -1.85
C LYS A 263 3.48 -25.42 -2.79
N GLN A 264 4.21 -24.46 -3.34
CA GLN A 264 5.27 -24.73 -4.32
C GLN A 264 6.65 -24.19 -3.91
N GLY A 265 6.76 -23.57 -2.76
CA GLY A 265 7.99 -23.01 -2.20
C GLY A 265 7.74 -22.30 -0.86
N ASP A 266 8.67 -21.42 -0.49
CA ASP A 266 8.63 -20.69 0.79
C ASP A 266 8.47 -19.19 0.63
N ALA A 267 8.40 -18.70 -0.61
CA ALA A 267 8.31 -17.26 -0.86
C ALA A 267 6.89 -16.73 -0.66
N SER A 268 6.82 -15.48 -0.27
CA SER A 268 5.54 -14.79 -0.05
C SER A 268 5.59 -13.32 -0.45
N ALA A 269 4.42 -12.77 -0.79
CA ALA A 269 4.21 -11.34 -0.97
C ALA A 269 2.77 -10.98 -0.62
N THR A 270 2.57 -9.70 -0.30
CA THR A 270 1.24 -9.14 -0.02
C THR A 270 1.01 -7.94 -0.91
N ALA A 271 -0.18 -7.84 -1.50
CA ALA A 271 -0.64 -6.69 -2.26
C ALA A 271 -1.92 -6.12 -1.63
N TRP A 272 -2.12 -4.82 -1.78
CA TRP A 272 -3.27 -4.11 -1.20
C TRP A 272 -4.05 -3.37 -2.29
N GLY A 273 -5.34 -3.43 -2.21
CA GLY A 273 -6.29 -2.72 -3.05
C GLY A 273 -7.55 -2.39 -2.27
N CYS A 274 -8.61 -2.11 -2.98
CA CYS A 274 -9.95 -1.92 -2.42
C CYS A 274 -10.99 -2.67 -3.24
N ASP A 275 -12.20 -2.73 -2.76
CA ASP A 275 -13.37 -3.16 -3.51
C ASP A 275 -13.64 -2.24 -4.72
N LEU A 276 -14.57 -2.63 -5.59
CA LEU A 276 -15.03 -1.84 -6.73
C LEU A 276 -16.53 -1.57 -6.58
N THR A 277 -16.87 -0.32 -6.34
CA THR A 277 -18.21 0.14 -6.04
C THR A 277 -18.84 0.92 -7.19
N TYR A 278 -20.15 1.19 -7.12
CA TYR A 278 -20.84 2.09 -8.03
C TYR A 278 -20.32 3.53 -7.94
N ASP A 279 -19.87 3.95 -6.74
CA ASP A 279 -19.39 5.31 -6.52
C ASP A 279 -18.07 5.57 -7.24
N TYR A 280 -17.21 4.56 -7.45
CA TYR A 280 -16.02 4.71 -8.32
C TYR A 280 -16.41 5.22 -9.71
N VAL A 281 -17.38 4.58 -10.35
CA VAL A 281 -17.84 4.98 -11.69
C VAL A 281 -18.47 6.37 -11.66
N LYS A 282 -19.26 6.68 -10.64
CA LYS A 282 -19.93 7.99 -10.48
C LYS A 282 -18.92 9.12 -10.32
N ILE A 283 -17.92 8.94 -9.41
CA ILE A 283 -16.87 9.94 -9.17
C ILE A 283 -16.11 10.21 -10.47
N ASN A 284 -15.65 9.16 -11.16
CA ASN A 284 -14.83 9.31 -12.36
C ASN A 284 -15.61 9.79 -13.60
N ALA A 285 -16.92 9.55 -13.68
CA ALA A 285 -17.77 10.08 -14.73
C ALA A 285 -18.01 11.59 -14.58
N ASP A 286 -18.07 12.08 -13.35
CA ASP A 286 -18.34 13.49 -13.03
C ASP A 286 -17.03 14.33 -12.91
N TYR A 287 -15.90 13.69 -12.61
CA TYR A 287 -14.60 14.34 -12.48
C TYR A 287 -14.06 14.76 -13.86
N ARG A 288 -13.95 16.09 -14.07
CA ARG A 288 -13.34 16.64 -15.28
C ARG A 288 -12.06 17.36 -14.90
N SER A 289 -10.93 16.78 -15.29
CA SER A 289 -9.59 17.37 -15.11
C SER A 289 -9.29 18.44 -16.17
#